data_4eb3a08694e19bc4aa33e38c732a1da1
#
_entry.id   4eb3a08694e19bc4aa33e38c732a1da1
#
_cell.length_a   1.000
_cell.length_b   1.000
_cell.length_c   1.000
_cell.angle_alpha   90.00
_cell.angle_beta   90.00
_cell.angle_gamma   90.00
#
_symmetry.space_group_name_H-M   'P 1'
#
loop_
_entity.id
_entity.type
_entity.pdbx_description
1 polymer ?
#
loop_
_entity_poly.entity_id
_entity_poly.type
_entity_poly.pdbx_seq_one_letter_code
_entity_poly.pdbx_strand_id
1 'polypeptide(L)'
;MSLWLLAIAGGSVDAAILIGFNVLTAAQTGNTILLAVALARGDAVGGTSAALSVLAFMLGAALGALLLGRGTGNRPSLLPVLLTEAMLLLGMLGFWIGVKPLDRHEQLGVIALAALAMGLQSALALRLHGPTTTYMTGTLTGFSTGLVEWMQTGWRASARASPGRPSGRPAGPPPWRSGLTWLLYLASAIGCGALFLHFNELALLLPAGAVCLVILLQLRTGGCAPGQARRLD
;
A
#
# COMPACT_ATOMS: atom_id res chain seq x y z
N MET A 1 7.23 7.82 -7.58
CA MET A 1 6.55 8.73 -6.65
C MET A 1 5.20 8.17 -6.18
N SER A 2 4.34 7.69 -7.05
CA SER A 2 3.01 7.13 -6.68
C SER A 2 3.05 6.01 -5.64
N LEU A 3 3.99 5.06 -5.74
CA LEU A 3 4.10 3.95 -4.77
C LEU A 3 4.43 4.41 -3.34
N TRP A 4 5.17 5.48 -3.16
CA TRP A 4 5.48 6.00 -1.84
C TRP A 4 4.26 6.66 -1.17
N LEU A 5 3.44 7.36 -1.95
CA LEU A 5 2.17 7.90 -1.45
C LEU A 5 1.18 6.79 -1.07
N LEU A 6 1.16 5.70 -1.84
CA LEU A 6 0.36 4.51 -1.50
C LEU A 6 0.88 3.81 -0.25
N ALA A 7 2.21 3.78 -0.01
CA ALA A 7 2.77 3.28 1.24
C ALA A 7 2.34 4.13 2.44
N ILE A 8 2.30 5.46 2.28
CA ILE A 8 1.78 6.39 3.29
C ILE A 8 0.29 6.09 3.57
N ALA A 9 -0.52 5.91 2.53
CA ALA A 9 -1.93 5.56 2.71
C ALA A 9 -2.10 4.24 3.47
N GLY A 10 -1.39 3.18 3.08
CA GLY A 10 -1.48 1.86 3.71
C GLY A 10 -1.08 1.88 5.20
N GLY A 11 0.05 2.51 5.55
CA GLY A 11 0.50 2.64 6.94
C GLY A 11 -0.47 3.44 7.80
N SER A 12 -1.05 4.51 7.23
CA SER A 12 -2.02 5.36 7.92
C SER A 12 -3.32 4.62 8.21
N VAL A 13 -3.87 3.89 7.24
CA VAL A 13 -5.12 3.12 7.43
C VAL A 13 -4.90 2.00 8.43
N ASP A 14 -3.80 1.24 8.31
CA ASP A 14 -3.51 0.15 9.25
C ASP A 14 -3.40 0.66 10.69
N ALA A 15 -2.71 1.77 10.93
CA ALA A 15 -2.58 2.33 12.26
C ALA A 15 -3.92 2.78 12.85
N ALA A 16 -4.75 3.48 12.08
CA ALA A 16 -6.05 3.97 12.55
C ALA A 16 -7.01 2.81 12.85
N ILE A 17 -7.10 1.81 11.96
CA ILE A 17 -8.00 0.67 12.12
C ILE A 17 -7.51 -0.27 13.25
N LEU A 18 -6.18 -0.43 13.39
CA LEU A 18 -5.62 -1.20 14.50
C LEU A 18 -5.94 -0.58 15.85
N ILE A 19 -5.79 0.74 15.99
CA ILE A 19 -6.13 1.45 17.23
C ILE A 19 -7.64 1.39 17.51
N GLY A 20 -8.48 1.56 16.48
CA GLY A 20 -9.93 1.57 16.64
C GLY A 20 -10.56 0.20 16.86
N PHE A 21 -10.06 -0.85 16.21
CA PHE A 21 -10.75 -2.15 16.11
C PHE A 21 -9.86 -3.37 16.32
N ASN A 22 -8.59 -3.21 16.69
CA ASN A 22 -7.62 -4.30 16.94
C ASN A 22 -7.43 -5.25 15.72
N VAL A 23 -7.55 -4.74 14.51
CA VAL A 23 -7.38 -5.50 13.26
C VAL A 23 -6.63 -4.66 12.24
N LEU A 24 -5.89 -5.31 11.34
CA LEU A 24 -5.18 -4.66 10.23
C LEU A 24 -6.04 -4.71 8.95
N THR A 25 -5.73 -3.89 7.96
CA THR A 25 -6.46 -3.86 6.69
C THR A 25 -5.55 -4.02 5.48
N ALA A 26 -4.29 -3.62 5.59
CA ALA A 26 -3.27 -3.81 4.57
C ALA A 26 -2.35 -5.00 4.91
N ALA A 27 -1.92 -5.16 6.16
CA ALA A 27 -0.99 -6.20 6.59
C ALA A 27 -1.71 -7.53 6.92
N GLN A 28 -2.19 -8.24 5.90
CA GLN A 28 -3.05 -9.43 6.06
C GLN A 28 -2.36 -10.64 6.71
N THR A 29 -1.04 -10.73 6.67
CA THR A 29 -0.29 -11.75 7.44
C THR A 29 -0.56 -11.60 8.95
N GLY A 30 -0.63 -10.35 9.44
CA GLY A 30 -1.01 -10.08 10.82
C GLY A 30 -2.43 -10.54 11.13
N ASN A 31 -3.40 -10.25 10.25
CA ASN A 31 -4.78 -10.70 10.42
C ASN A 31 -4.92 -12.23 10.40
N THR A 32 -4.14 -12.93 9.60
CA THR A 32 -4.12 -14.39 9.61
C THR A 32 -3.71 -14.94 10.97
N ILE A 33 -2.71 -14.33 11.62
CA ILE A 33 -2.29 -14.70 12.97
C ILE A 33 -3.36 -14.31 14.00
N LEU A 34 -3.93 -13.11 13.90
CA LEU A 34 -5.01 -12.66 14.78
C LEU A 34 -6.21 -13.61 14.71
N LEU A 35 -6.60 -14.04 13.52
CA LEU A 35 -7.66 -15.02 13.31
C LEU A 35 -7.34 -16.37 13.98
N ALA A 36 -6.13 -16.90 13.77
CA ALA A 36 -5.71 -18.16 14.36
C ALA A 36 -5.72 -18.10 15.90
N VAL A 37 -5.21 -17.00 16.48
CA VAL A 37 -5.22 -16.78 17.93
C VAL A 37 -6.63 -16.63 18.48
N ALA A 38 -7.50 -15.90 17.78
CA ALA A 38 -8.90 -15.73 18.17
C ALA A 38 -9.64 -17.06 18.17
N LEU A 39 -9.46 -17.90 17.15
CA LEU A 39 -10.02 -19.26 17.09
C LEU A 39 -9.53 -20.12 18.26
N ALA A 40 -8.24 -20.10 18.56
CA ALA A 40 -7.65 -20.86 19.66
C ALA A 40 -8.16 -20.43 21.03
N ARG A 41 -8.55 -19.14 21.19
CA ARG A 41 -9.08 -18.57 22.43
C ARG A 41 -10.61 -18.62 22.54
N GLY A 42 -11.31 -19.02 21.47
CA GLY A 42 -12.77 -18.92 21.41
C GLY A 42 -13.28 -17.47 21.32
N ASP A 43 -12.44 -16.52 20.89
CA ASP A 43 -12.81 -15.12 20.70
C ASP A 43 -13.54 -14.94 19.37
N ALA A 44 -14.86 -15.09 19.39
CA ALA A 44 -15.69 -14.93 18.21
C ALA A 44 -15.67 -13.49 17.65
N VAL A 45 -15.50 -12.49 18.50
CA VAL A 45 -15.51 -11.07 18.13
C VAL A 45 -14.24 -10.72 17.35
N GLY A 46 -13.07 -11.02 17.90
CA GLY A 46 -11.78 -10.80 17.24
C GLY A 46 -11.65 -11.65 15.98
N GLY A 47 -12.06 -12.92 16.04
CA GLY A 47 -12.06 -13.83 14.90
C GLY A 47 -12.89 -13.34 13.73
N THR A 48 -14.11 -12.87 13.98
CA THR A 48 -14.98 -12.31 12.94
C THR A 48 -14.37 -11.08 12.28
N SER A 49 -13.78 -10.16 13.06
CA SER A 49 -13.12 -8.96 12.53
C SER A 49 -11.94 -9.31 11.64
N ALA A 50 -11.06 -10.22 12.09
CA ALA A 50 -9.89 -10.63 11.35
C ALA A 50 -10.27 -11.39 10.06
N ALA A 51 -11.22 -12.33 10.14
CA ALA A 51 -11.72 -13.07 8.99
C ALA A 51 -12.34 -12.13 7.95
N LEU A 52 -13.19 -11.19 8.39
CA LEU A 52 -13.82 -10.22 7.50
C LEU A 52 -12.78 -9.34 6.80
N SER A 53 -11.75 -8.88 7.52
CA SER A 53 -10.67 -8.10 6.92
C SER A 53 -9.95 -8.88 5.83
N VAL A 54 -9.59 -10.17 6.08
CA VAL A 54 -8.94 -11.02 5.08
C VAL A 54 -9.83 -11.20 3.84
N LEU A 55 -11.11 -11.54 4.04
CA LEU A 55 -12.05 -11.76 2.93
C LEU A 55 -12.31 -10.48 2.12
N ALA A 56 -12.53 -9.34 2.79
CA ALA A 56 -12.73 -8.06 2.13
C ALA A 56 -11.49 -7.62 1.35
N PHE A 57 -10.30 -7.82 1.90
CA PHE A 57 -9.04 -7.57 1.20
C PHE A 57 -8.91 -8.44 -0.05
N MET A 58 -9.20 -9.73 0.02
CA MET A 58 -9.18 -10.62 -1.14
C MET A 58 -10.15 -10.18 -2.24
N LEU A 59 -11.36 -9.79 -1.85
CA LEU A 59 -12.35 -9.24 -2.78
C LEU A 59 -11.87 -7.93 -3.41
N GLY A 60 -11.27 -7.04 -2.61
CA GLY A 60 -10.67 -5.81 -3.10
C GLY A 60 -9.54 -6.04 -4.10
N ALA A 61 -8.65 -6.99 -3.80
CA ALA A 61 -7.56 -7.37 -4.71
C ALA A 61 -8.10 -7.97 -6.02
N ALA A 62 -9.12 -8.82 -5.96
CA ALA A 62 -9.78 -9.37 -7.14
C ALA A 62 -10.45 -8.27 -7.99
N LEU A 63 -11.18 -7.35 -7.35
CA LEU A 63 -11.79 -6.20 -8.01
C LEU A 63 -10.72 -5.31 -8.66
N GLY A 64 -9.63 -5.04 -7.95
CA GLY A 64 -8.50 -4.29 -8.48
C GLY A 64 -7.89 -4.95 -9.73
N ALA A 65 -7.70 -6.25 -9.71
CA ALA A 65 -7.22 -7.01 -10.86
C ALA A 65 -8.18 -6.93 -12.06
N LEU A 66 -9.49 -7.01 -11.81
CA LEU A 66 -10.53 -6.86 -12.85
C LEU A 66 -10.54 -5.45 -13.47
N LEU A 67 -10.41 -4.40 -12.65
CA LEU A 67 -10.36 -3.02 -13.12
C LEU A 67 -9.10 -2.75 -13.94
N LEU A 68 -7.96 -3.31 -13.53
CA LEU A 68 -6.69 -3.20 -14.27
C LEU A 68 -6.68 -3.98 -15.58
N GLY A 69 -7.41 -5.12 -15.66
CA GLY A 69 -7.51 -5.95 -16.86
C GLY A 69 -8.40 -5.37 -17.96
N ARG A 70 -9.26 -4.40 -17.66
CA ARG A 70 -10.18 -3.76 -18.61
C ARG A 70 -9.57 -2.65 -19.47
N GLY A 71 -8.29 -2.34 -19.29
CA GLY A 71 -7.59 -1.37 -20.14
C GLY A 71 -7.45 -1.87 -21.57
N THR A 72 -8.12 -1.23 -22.54
CA THR A 72 -8.12 -1.59 -23.97
C THR A 72 -6.86 -1.13 -24.73
N GLY A 73 -5.82 -0.70 -24.03
CA GLY A 73 -4.58 -0.20 -24.62
C GLY A 73 -3.33 -0.86 -24.05
N ASN A 74 -2.19 -0.59 -24.68
CA ASN A 74 -0.86 -1.10 -24.30
C ASN A 74 -0.40 -0.67 -22.88
N ARG A 75 -1.18 0.18 -22.19
CA ARG A 75 -0.97 0.60 -20.79
C ARG A 75 -2.28 0.50 -20.03
N PRO A 76 -2.33 -0.28 -18.93
CA PRO A 76 -3.52 -0.32 -18.08
C PRO A 76 -3.78 1.06 -17.48
N SER A 77 -5.02 1.52 -17.53
CA SER A 77 -5.42 2.74 -16.83
C SER A 77 -5.45 2.45 -15.32
N LEU A 78 -4.65 3.19 -14.56
CA LEU A 78 -4.60 3.06 -13.10
C LEU A 78 -5.75 3.85 -12.44
N LEU A 79 -6.33 4.79 -13.19
CA LEU A 79 -7.31 5.74 -12.68
C LEU A 79 -8.58 5.09 -12.11
N PRO A 80 -9.21 4.07 -12.75
CA PRO A 80 -10.39 3.44 -12.18
C PRO A 80 -10.14 2.82 -10.80
N VAL A 81 -8.98 2.17 -10.62
CA VAL A 81 -8.62 1.56 -9.33
C VAL A 81 -8.42 2.64 -8.26
N LEU A 82 -7.67 3.69 -8.57
CA LEU A 82 -7.41 4.80 -7.64
C LEU A 82 -8.68 5.56 -7.27
N LEU A 83 -9.59 5.79 -8.23
CA LEU A 83 -10.87 6.43 -7.96
C LEU A 83 -11.75 5.55 -7.05
N THR A 84 -11.82 4.24 -7.32
CA THR A 84 -12.56 3.29 -6.47
C THR A 84 -11.97 3.24 -5.06
N GLU A 85 -10.65 3.20 -4.94
CA GLU A 85 -9.95 3.25 -3.64
C GLU A 85 -10.28 4.53 -2.87
N ALA A 86 -10.18 5.69 -3.53
CA ALA A 86 -10.52 6.99 -2.93
C ALA A 86 -11.99 7.04 -2.48
N MET A 87 -12.91 6.54 -3.29
CA MET A 87 -14.34 6.47 -2.94
C MET A 87 -14.59 5.58 -1.74
N LEU A 88 -13.91 4.43 -1.64
CA LEU A 88 -14.03 3.53 -0.49
C LEU A 88 -13.49 4.17 0.79
N LEU A 89 -12.32 4.83 0.73
CA LEU A 89 -11.73 5.51 1.90
C LEU A 89 -12.57 6.70 2.36
N LEU A 90 -13.07 7.52 1.43
CA LEU A 90 -13.94 8.65 1.75
C LEU A 90 -15.32 8.17 2.24
N GLY A 91 -15.86 7.13 1.61
CA GLY A 91 -17.11 6.50 2.04
C GLY A 91 -17.01 5.90 3.43
N MET A 92 -15.91 5.20 3.72
CA MET A 92 -15.60 4.69 5.06
C MET A 92 -15.52 5.81 6.09
N LEU A 93 -14.81 6.89 5.79
CA LEU A 93 -14.67 8.05 6.67
C LEU A 93 -16.02 8.73 6.91
N GLY A 94 -16.79 8.98 5.85
CA GLY A 94 -18.13 9.57 5.95
C GLY A 94 -19.10 8.70 6.75
N PHE A 95 -19.06 7.38 6.54
CA PHE A 95 -19.84 6.42 7.31
C PHE A 95 -19.45 6.45 8.80
N TRP A 96 -18.16 6.42 9.11
CA TRP A 96 -17.68 6.45 10.49
C TRP A 96 -18.09 7.74 11.22
N ILE A 97 -17.97 8.90 10.55
CA ILE A 97 -18.39 10.19 11.14
C ILE A 97 -19.90 10.26 11.32
N GLY A 98 -20.68 9.76 10.34
CA GLY A 98 -22.14 9.90 10.31
C GLY A 98 -22.89 8.99 11.27
N VAL A 99 -22.26 7.90 11.76
CA VAL A 99 -22.95 6.82 12.48
C VAL A 99 -22.31 6.60 13.86
N LYS A 100 -21.98 7.66 14.58
CA LYS A 100 -21.41 7.56 15.93
C LYS A 100 -22.49 7.55 17.02
N PRO A 101 -22.30 6.72 18.07
CA PRO A 101 -21.27 5.70 18.29
C PRO A 101 -21.51 4.44 17.45
N LEU A 102 -20.43 3.83 16.92
CA LEU A 102 -20.51 2.63 16.07
C LEU A 102 -20.94 1.41 16.87
N ASP A 103 -21.99 0.73 16.45
CA ASP A 103 -22.31 -0.61 16.91
C ASP A 103 -21.38 -1.67 16.29
N ARG A 104 -21.59 -2.94 16.65
CA ARG A 104 -20.74 -4.04 16.14
C ARG A 104 -20.82 -4.23 14.64
N HIS A 105 -21.99 -4.10 14.05
CA HIS A 105 -22.17 -4.27 12.60
C HIS A 105 -21.54 -3.12 11.82
N GLU A 106 -21.63 -1.93 12.35
CA GLU A 106 -21.02 -0.73 11.76
C GLU A 106 -19.52 -0.76 11.83
N GLN A 107 -18.93 -1.24 12.94
CA GLN A 107 -17.50 -1.51 13.04
C GLN A 107 -17.03 -2.49 11.97
N LEU A 108 -17.76 -3.58 11.76
CA LEU A 108 -17.47 -4.55 10.70
C LEU A 108 -17.57 -3.90 9.32
N GLY A 109 -18.53 -2.99 9.10
CA GLY A 109 -18.64 -2.21 7.88
C GLY A 109 -17.40 -1.35 7.59
N VAL A 110 -16.90 -0.63 8.61
CA VAL A 110 -15.66 0.17 8.51
C VAL A 110 -14.47 -0.72 8.18
N ILE A 111 -14.29 -1.85 8.87
CA ILE A 111 -13.20 -2.81 8.62
C ILE A 111 -13.28 -3.33 7.18
N ALA A 112 -14.48 -3.70 6.71
CA ALA A 112 -14.66 -4.24 5.36
C ALA A 112 -14.31 -3.21 4.28
N LEU A 113 -14.77 -1.96 4.40
CA LEU A 113 -14.49 -0.89 3.44
C LEU A 113 -13.00 -0.57 3.40
N ALA A 114 -12.35 -0.47 4.56
CA ALA A 114 -10.91 -0.23 4.65
C ALA A 114 -10.09 -1.37 4.02
N ALA A 115 -10.42 -2.63 4.36
CA ALA A 115 -9.71 -3.79 3.83
C ALA A 115 -9.93 -3.96 2.31
N LEU A 116 -11.12 -3.66 1.80
CA LEU A 116 -11.44 -3.63 0.37
C LEU A 116 -10.57 -2.60 -0.37
N ALA A 117 -10.46 -1.38 0.17
CA ALA A 117 -9.60 -0.33 -0.38
C ALA A 117 -8.13 -0.76 -0.40
N MET A 118 -7.63 -1.37 0.66
CA MET A 118 -6.25 -1.84 0.74
C MET A 118 -5.98 -3.02 -0.20
N GLY A 119 -6.98 -3.87 -0.45
CA GLY A 119 -6.92 -4.93 -1.46
C GLY A 119 -6.76 -4.37 -2.88
N LEU A 120 -7.56 -3.36 -3.24
CA LEU A 120 -7.44 -2.63 -4.51
C LEU A 120 -6.03 -2.05 -4.68
N GLN A 121 -5.53 -1.36 -3.67
CA GLN A 121 -4.19 -0.79 -3.65
C GLN A 121 -3.10 -1.85 -3.85
N SER A 122 -3.26 -3.01 -3.23
CA SER A 122 -2.32 -4.13 -3.38
C SER A 122 -2.25 -4.67 -4.80
N ALA A 123 -3.40 -4.85 -5.45
CA ALA A 123 -3.45 -5.28 -6.85
C ALA A 123 -2.77 -4.26 -7.77
N LEU A 124 -2.96 -2.96 -7.51
CA LEU A 124 -2.30 -1.88 -8.22
C LEU A 124 -0.78 -1.91 -8.04
N ALA A 125 -0.31 -2.05 -6.80
CA ALA A 125 1.12 -2.10 -6.48
C ALA A 125 1.82 -3.30 -7.15
N LEU A 126 1.18 -4.48 -7.13
CA LEU A 126 1.65 -5.68 -7.83
C LEU A 126 1.81 -5.41 -9.35
N ARG A 127 0.85 -4.75 -9.98
CA ARG A 127 0.88 -4.45 -11.41
C ARG A 127 1.99 -3.47 -11.77
N LEU A 128 2.34 -2.57 -10.86
CA LEU A 128 3.43 -1.59 -11.06
C LEU A 128 4.84 -2.17 -10.83
N HIS A 129 4.97 -3.48 -10.56
CA HIS A 129 6.24 -4.17 -10.29
C HIS A 129 7.08 -3.44 -9.22
N GLY A 130 6.41 -2.78 -8.30
CA GLY A 130 7.04 -2.07 -7.18
C GLY A 130 7.03 -2.90 -5.89
N PRO A 131 7.76 -2.46 -4.87
CA PRO A 131 7.56 -2.99 -3.53
C PRO A 131 6.09 -2.76 -3.18
N THR A 132 5.37 -3.86 -2.93
CA THR A 132 3.95 -3.77 -2.60
C THR A 132 3.79 -3.07 -1.26
N THR A 133 2.98 -2.04 -1.23
CA THR A 133 2.72 -1.20 -0.05
C THR A 133 2.15 -1.99 1.13
N THR A 134 1.64 -3.19 0.86
CA THR A 134 1.07 -4.13 1.84
C THR A 134 2.02 -5.27 2.20
N TYR A 135 3.14 -5.43 1.47
CA TYR A 135 4.11 -6.51 1.70
C TYR A 135 5.36 -6.00 2.40
N MET A 136 5.18 -5.38 3.58
CA MET A 136 6.27 -4.69 4.29
C MET A 136 7.41 -5.61 4.70
N THR A 137 7.10 -6.88 5.07
CA THR A 137 8.14 -7.89 5.37
C THR A 137 9.01 -8.17 4.14
N GLY A 138 8.40 -8.36 2.97
CA GLY A 138 9.14 -8.56 1.72
C GLY A 138 9.94 -7.32 1.31
N THR A 139 9.41 -6.13 1.56
CA THR A 139 10.10 -4.85 1.31
C THR A 139 11.35 -4.71 2.20
N LEU A 140 11.24 -5.07 3.48
CA LEU A 140 12.35 -5.05 4.42
C LEU A 140 13.41 -6.11 4.07
N THR A 141 12.99 -7.33 3.71
CA THR A 141 13.88 -8.37 3.23
C THR A 141 14.61 -7.92 1.95
N GLY A 142 13.89 -7.37 0.98
CA GLY A 142 14.47 -6.86 -0.27
C GLY A 142 15.44 -5.70 -0.04
N PHE A 143 15.19 -4.83 0.95
CA PHE A 143 16.15 -3.81 1.36
C PHE A 143 17.43 -4.45 1.92
N SER A 144 17.30 -5.38 2.86
CA SER A 144 18.45 -6.00 3.55
C SER A 144 19.31 -6.82 2.58
N THR A 145 18.70 -7.66 1.74
CA THR A 145 19.43 -8.45 0.74
C THR A 145 20.06 -7.57 -0.33
N GLY A 146 19.32 -6.59 -0.83
CA GLY A 146 19.81 -5.65 -1.83
C GLY A 146 20.95 -4.77 -1.32
N LEU A 147 20.98 -4.42 -0.02
CA LEU A 147 22.08 -3.70 0.59
C LEU A 147 23.36 -4.55 0.60
N VAL A 148 23.25 -5.84 0.96
CA VAL A 148 24.38 -6.77 0.94
C VAL A 148 24.92 -6.94 -0.49
N GLU A 149 24.05 -7.14 -1.48
CA GLU A 149 24.43 -7.24 -2.88
C GLU A 149 25.13 -5.97 -3.37
N TRP A 150 24.61 -4.80 -3.01
CA TRP A 150 25.20 -3.52 -3.37
C TRP A 150 26.60 -3.35 -2.75
N MET A 151 26.78 -3.72 -1.49
CA MET A 151 28.10 -3.70 -0.81
C MET A 151 29.08 -4.67 -1.47
N GLN A 152 28.64 -5.89 -1.79
CA GLN A 152 29.50 -6.90 -2.42
C GLN A 152 29.91 -6.52 -3.84
N THR A 153 29.02 -5.92 -4.64
CA THR A 153 29.36 -5.44 -5.99
C THR A 153 30.32 -4.26 -5.94
N GLY A 154 30.16 -3.34 -4.97
CA GLY A 154 31.13 -2.26 -4.76
C GLY A 154 32.51 -2.78 -4.39
N TRP A 155 32.60 -3.76 -3.51
CA TRP A 155 33.86 -4.37 -3.10
C TRP A 155 34.52 -5.16 -4.24
N ARG A 156 33.76 -5.97 -4.99
CA ARG A 156 34.26 -6.72 -6.15
C ARG A 156 34.70 -5.81 -7.30
N ALA A 157 34.07 -4.68 -7.49
CA ALA A 157 34.48 -3.68 -8.47
C ALA A 157 35.81 -3.03 -8.07
N SER A 158 36.01 -2.71 -6.78
CA SER A 158 37.30 -2.19 -6.26
C SER A 158 38.42 -3.20 -6.32
N ALA A 159 38.13 -4.49 -6.08
CA ALA A 159 39.14 -5.58 -6.11
C ALA A 159 39.50 -6.01 -7.54
N ARG A 160 38.72 -5.69 -8.56
CA ARG A 160 38.90 -6.06 -9.97
C ARG A 160 39.07 -4.86 -10.90
N ALA A 161 39.60 -3.76 -10.41
CA ALA A 161 39.89 -2.58 -11.21
C ALA A 161 41.00 -2.87 -12.25
N SER A 162 40.66 -3.61 -13.30
CA SER A 162 41.44 -3.72 -14.53
C SER A 162 40.95 -2.66 -15.52
N PRO A 163 41.85 -1.84 -16.11
CA PRO A 163 41.45 -0.83 -17.09
C PRO A 163 40.76 -1.51 -18.29
N GLY A 164 39.51 -1.19 -18.55
CA GLY A 164 38.81 -1.58 -19.76
C GLY A 164 37.58 -2.51 -19.62
N ARG A 165 37.18 -2.97 -18.43
CA ARG A 165 35.92 -3.69 -18.24
C ARG A 165 34.86 -2.78 -17.63
N PRO A 166 33.66 -2.64 -18.25
CA PRO A 166 32.57 -1.90 -17.61
C PRO A 166 32.20 -2.58 -16.29
N SER A 167 32.26 -1.82 -15.23
CA SER A 167 31.78 -2.25 -13.90
C SER A 167 30.30 -2.63 -14.04
N GLY A 168 30.00 -3.92 -13.89
CA GLY A 168 28.63 -4.42 -13.90
C GLY A 168 27.82 -3.74 -12.80
N ARG A 169 26.95 -2.79 -13.18
CA ARG A 169 25.95 -2.25 -12.25
C ARG A 169 25.01 -3.37 -11.83
N PRO A 170 24.61 -3.42 -10.55
CA PRO A 170 23.58 -4.37 -10.12
C PRO A 170 22.35 -4.23 -11.00
N ALA A 171 21.84 -5.34 -11.54
CA ALA A 171 20.72 -5.37 -12.49
C ALA A 171 19.35 -5.05 -11.88
N GLY A 172 19.27 -4.70 -10.58
CA GLY A 172 18.05 -4.44 -9.84
C GLY A 172 17.85 -2.97 -9.45
N PRO A 173 16.64 -2.59 -9.04
CA PRO A 173 16.38 -1.27 -8.48
C PRO A 173 17.25 -1.07 -7.23
N PRO A 174 17.74 0.15 -6.98
CA PRO A 174 18.63 0.42 -5.85
C PRO A 174 17.92 0.12 -4.52
N PRO A 175 18.57 -0.54 -3.56
CA PRO A 175 17.97 -1.05 -2.31
C PRO A 175 17.34 0.05 -1.45
N TRP A 176 17.85 1.29 -1.52
CA TRP A 176 17.31 2.42 -0.78
C TRP A 176 15.83 2.71 -1.10
N ARG A 177 15.33 2.33 -2.29
CA ARG A 177 13.92 2.53 -2.65
C ARG A 177 12.99 1.69 -1.79
N SER A 178 13.35 0.44 -1.53
CA SER A 178 12.61 -0.45 -0.63
C SER A 178 12.71 0.05 0.82
N GLY A 179 13.90 0.45 1.28
CA GLY A 179 14.11 1.04 2.60
C GLY A 179 13.27 2.30 2.81
N LEU A 180 13.24 3.20 1.82
CA LEU A 180 12.44 4.41 1.89
C LEU A 180 10.93 4.10 1.92
N THR A 181 10.46 3.12 1.15
CA THR A 181 9.06 2.69 1.17
C THR A 181 8.65 2.20 2.57
N TRP A 182 9.50 1.38 3.20
CA TRP A 182 9.28 0.89 4.55
C TRP A 182 9.28 2.02 5.59
N LEU A 183 10.23 2.95 5.50
CA LEU A 183 10.30 4.11 6.39
C LEU A 183 9.08 5.02 6.25
N LEU A 184 8.59 5.26 5.03
CA LEU A 184 7.40 6.07 4.79
C LEU A 184 6.14 5.40 5.35
N TYR A 185 6.02 4.08 5.19
CA TYR A 185 4.92 3.33 5.82
C TYR A 185 4.97 3.45 7.34
N LEU A 186 6.13 3.23 7.96
CA LEU A 186 6.29 3.35 9.41
C LEU A 186 6.01 4.78 9.91
N ALA A 187 6.59 5.79 9.26
CA ALA A 187 6.40 7.18 9.63
C ALA A 187 4.94 7.62 9.50
N SER A 188 4.24 7.16 8.44
CA SER A 188 2.82 7.46 8.27
C SER A 188 1.94 6.73 9.28
N ALA A 189 2.28 5.50 9.65
CA ALA A 189 1.59 4.77 10.71
C ALA A 189 1.73 5.48 12.06
N ILE A 190 2.95 5.93 12.41
CA ILE A 190 3.20 6.71 13.63
C ILE A 190 2.43 8.04 13.58
N GLY A 191 2.53 8.79 12.49
CA GLY A 191 1.89 10.09 12.34
C GLY A 191 0.36 10.00 12.38
N CYS A 192 -0.22 9.07 11.60
CA CYS A 192 -1.67 8.85 11.59
C CYS A 192 -2.17 8.29 12.92
N GLY A 193 -1.43 7.36 13.55
CA GLY A 193 -1.75 6.85 14.88
C GLY A 193 -1.77 7.95 15.93
N ALA A 194 -0.78 8.83 15.94
CA ALA A 194 -0.75 9.99 16.85
C ALA A 194 -1.92 10.95 16.58
N LEU A 195 -2.20 11.24 15.30
CA LEU A 195 -3.35 12.08 14.92
C LEU A 195 -4.68 11.41 15.34
N PHE A 196 -4.80 10.10 15.20
CA PHE A 196 -6.00 9.36 15.56
C PHE A 196 -6.28 9.44 17.08
N LEU A 197 -5.24 9.37 17.90
CA LEU A 197 -5.39 9.52 19.36
C LEU A 197 -5.87 10.91 19.80
N HIS A 198 -5.64 11.95 18.98
CA HIS A 198 -6.04 13.33 19.28
C HIS A 198 -7.32 13.76 18.55
N PHE A 199 -7.49 13.31 17.30
CA PHE A 199 -8.55 13.77 16.40
C PHE A 199 -9.48 12.64 15.94
N ASN A 200 -9.30 11.44 16.48
CA ASN A 200 -10.07 10.24 16.14
C ASN A 200 -10.07 9.99 14.62
N GLU A 201 -11.22 9.67 14.04
CA GLU A 201 -11.40 9.32 12.62
C GLU A 201 -10.97 10.41 11.62
N LEU A 202 -10.87 11.67 12.03
CA LEU A 202 -10.39 12.75 11.16
C LEU A 202 -8.95 12.52 10.69
N ALA A 203 -8.16 11.72 11.44
CA ALA A 203 -6.84 11.30 11.00
C ALA A 203 -6.86 10.53 9.67
N LEU A 204 -8.00 9.91 9.30
CA LEU A 204 -8.19 9.22 8.03
C LEU A 204 -8.27 10.15 6.80
N LEU A 205 -8.33 11.47 7.01
CA LEU A 205 -8.11 12.42 5.91
C LEU A 205 -6.68 12.32 5.34
N LEU A 206 -5.70 11.86 6.13
CA LEU A 206 -4.33 11.69 5.67
C LEU A 206 -4.20 10.62 4.58
N PRO A 207 -4.66 9.36 4.76
CA PRO A 207 -4.61 8.36 3.69
C PRO A 207 -5.50 8.72 2.49
N ALA A 208 -6.69 9.28 2.71
CA ALA A 208 -7.55 9.73 1.63
C ALA A 208 -6.88 10.84 0.80
N GLY A 209 -6.24 11.81 1.46
CA GLY A 209 -5.48 12.87 0.79
C GLY A 209 -4.27 12.33 0.01
N ALA A 210 -3.57 11.32 0.54
CA ALA A 210 -2.46 10.69 -0.18
C ALA A 210 -2.93 10.03 -1.48
N VAL A 211 -4.05 9.31 -1.47
CA VAL A 211 -4.64 8.68 -2.67
C VAL A 211 -5.13 9.76 -3.65
N CYS A 212 -5.82 10.80 -3.17
CA CYS A 212 -6.24 11.92 -4.02
C CYS A 212 -5.05 12.61 -4.70
N LEU A 213 -3.94 12.76 -3.99
CA LEU A 213 -2.71 13.32 -4.57
C LEU A 213 -2.14 12.42 -5.68
N VAL A 214 -2.18 11.08 -5.50
CA VAL A 214 -1.80 10.14 -6.57
C VAL A 214 -2.68 10.32 -7.79
N ILE A 215 -3.99 10.46 -7.61
CA ILE A 215 -4.94 10.70 -8.72
C ILE A 215 -4.59 11.99 -9.46
N LEU A 216 -4.38 13.10 -8.74
CA LEU A 216 -4.02 14.39 -9.35
C LEU A 216 -2.71 14.31 -10.14
N LEU A 217 -1.71 13.61 -9.62
CA LEU A 217 -0.45 13.39 -10.31
C LEU A 217 -0.63 12.54 -11.58
N GLN A 218 -1.48 11.52 -11.54
CA GLN A 218 -1.79 10.70 -12.72
C GLN A 218 -2.50 11.52 -13.82
N LEU A 219 -3.45 12.37 -13.44
CA LEU A 219 -4.15 13.23 -14.38
C LEU A 219 -3.20 14.24 -15.05
N ARG A 220 -2.26 14.81 -14.30
CA ARG A 220 -1.26 15.74 -14.85
C ARG A 220 -0.24 15.06 -15.78
N THR A 221 0.18 13.85 -15.47
CA THR A 221 1.18 13.11 -16.27
C THR A 221 0.55 12.39 -17.47
N GLY A 222 -0.71 12.00 -17.41
CA GLY A 222 -1.46 11.38 -18.51
C GLY A 222 -1.79 12.36 -19.65
N GLY A 223 -1.71 13.67 -19.40
CA GLY A 223 -1.89 14.71 -20.41
C GLY A 223 -0.63 15.03 -21.25
N CYS A 224 0.56 14.62 -20.82
CA CYS A 224 1.78 14.71 -21.60
C CYS A 224 2.02 13.36 -22.31
N ALA A 225 1.52 13.18 -23.52
CA ALA A 225 1.95 12.11 -24.42
C ALA A 225 3.44 12.31 -24.71
N PRO A 226 4.36 11.39 -24.39
CA PRO A 226 5.74 11.46 -24.83
C PRO A 226 5.77 10.94 -26.28
N GLY A 227 5.35 11.78 -27.21
CA GLY A 227 5.20 11.49 -28.63
C GLY A 227 5.97 12.41 -29.57
N GLN A 228 6.93 13.21 -29.10
CA GLN A 228 7.67 14.13 -29.99
C GLN A 228 9.17 14.29 -29.70
N ALA A 229 9.83 13.30 -29.14
CA ALA A 229 11.28 13.36 -28.95
C ALA A 229 12.01 12.17 -29.59
N ARG A 230 11.67 11.81 -30.87
CA ARG A 230 12.48 10.92 -31.71
C ARG A 230 12.13 11.06 -33.17
N ARG A 231 12.38 12.22 -33.75
CA ARG A 231 12.67 12.40 -35.19
C ARG A 231 13.49 13.69 -35.34
N LEU A 232 14.72 13.65 -34.99
CA LEU A 232 15.81 14.46 -35.48
C LEU A 232 17.05 13.59 -35.30
N ASP A 233 17.25 12.72 -36.29
CA ASP A 233 18.55 12.35 -36.92
C ASP A 233 18.23 11.42 -38.09
#